data_3ad360f5d09f722c2892a3a69f7b7f8b
#
_entry.id   3ad360f5d09f722c2892a3a69f7b7f8b
#
_cell.length_a   1.000
_cell.length_b   1.000
_cell.length_c   1.000
_cell.angle_alpha   90.00
_cell.angle_beta   90.00
_cell.angle_gamma   90.00
#
_symmetry.space_group_name_H-M   'P 1'
#
loop_
_entity.id
_entity.type
_entity.pdbx_description
1 polymer ?
#
loop_
_entity_poly.entity_id
_entity_poly.type
_entity_poly.pdbx_seq_one_letter_code
_entity_poly.pdbx_strand_id
1 'polypeptide(L)'
;KKEMENIKNAYVKADPENKDYYEKNYQTYTAEFDKLDQEYKDMLSALPNKSIVVSHEAFGYLCDAYGLTQMGIEGLSPDSEPDPARMAEIIDFVKANHVKVIFFEELVSPKVAETIAAETGAQTRVLNPLEGLSDEELKNGADYFSVMEDNLKQLKAALE
;
A
#
# COMPACT_ATOMS: atom_id res chain seq x y z
N LYS A 1 10.33 10.22 -6.05
CA LYS A 1 11.60 10.69 -6.67
C LYS A 1 11.63 12.21 -6.80
N LYS A 2 10.56 12.85 -7.30
CA LYS A 2 10.53 14.33 -7.44
C LYS A 2 10.72 15.07 -6.13
N GLU A 3 10.07 14.62 -5.07
CA GLU A 3 10.26 15.20 -3.73
C GLU A 3 11.70 15.05 -3.23
N MET A 4 12.30 13.87 -3.40
CA MET A 4 13.71 13.65 -3.05
C MET A 4 14.66 14.57 -3.84
N GLU A 5 14.38 14.81 -5.11
CA GLU A 5 15.14 15.77 -5.91
C GLU A 5 15.07 17.18 -5.33
N ASN A 6 13.86 17.61 -4.95
CA ASN A 6 13.65 18.90 -4.33
C ASN A 6 14.37 19.02 -2.96
N ILE A 7 14.29 17.98 -2.14
CA ILE A 7 14.98 17.91 -0.85
C ILE A 7 16.51 17.98 -1.06
N LYS A 8 17.05 17.14 -1.96
CA LYS A 8 18.47 17.15 -2.30
C LYS A 8 18.92 18.53 -2.77
N ASN A 9 18.17 19.17 -3.65
CA ASN A 9 18.51 20.51 -4.14
C ASN A 9 18.49 21.56 -3.03
N ALA A 10 17.56 21.45 -2.06
CA ALA A 10 17.52 22.34 -0.90
C ALA A 10 18.73 22.15 0.00
N TYR A 11 19.14 20.91 0.29
CA TYR A 11 20.35 20.63 1.06
C TYR A 11 21.60 21.13 0.36
N VAL A 12 21.76 20.89 -0.93
CA VAL A 12 22.92 21.38 -1.71
C VAL A 12 23.00 22.91 -1.67
N LYS A 13 21.86 23.60 -1.68
CA LYS A 13 21.81 25.08 -1.57
C LYS A 13 22.18 25.57 -0.18
N ALA A 14 21.74 24.88 0.87
CA ALA A 14 21.98 25.27 2.26
C ALA A 14 23.40 24.92 2.74
N ASP A 15 23.95 23.83 2.23
CA ASP A 15 25.25 23.27 2.62
C ASP A 15 26.01 22.79 1.36
N PRO A 16 26.59 23.71 0.58
CA PRO A 16 27.29 23.42 -0.67
C PRO A 16 28.54 22.55 -0.51
N GLU A 17 29.16 22.57 0.65
CA GLU A 17 30.39 21.82 0.93
C GLU A 17 30.15 20.30 0.94
N ASN A 18 28.93 19.87 1.29
CA ASN A 18 28.52 18.46 1.30
C ASN A 18 27.70 18.06 0.07
N LYS A 19 27.77 18.82 -1.03
CA LYS A 19 27.02 18.56 -2.28
C LYS A 19 27.16 17.12 -2.76
N ASP A 20 28.37 16.60 -2.85
CA ASP A 20 28.64 15.25 -3.39
C ASP A 20 28.00 14.16 -2.52
N TYR A 21 27.93 14.36 -1.22
CA TYR A 21 27.24 13.47 -0.30
C TYR A 21 25.74 13.42 -0.56
N TYR A 22 25.11 14.58 -0.72
CA TYR A 22 23.67 14.65 -1.00
C TYR A 22 23.32 14.09 -2.39
N GLU A 23 24.14 14.37 -3.40
CA GLU A 23 23.95 13.83 -4.74
C GLU A 23 24.12 12.31 -4.78
N LYS A 24 25.12 11.77 -4.08
CA LYS A 24 25.32 10.33 -3.98
C LYS A 24 24.13 9.63 -3.29
N ASN A 25 23.66 10.17 -2.17
CA ASN A 25 22.48 9.62 -1.49
C ASN A 25 21.25 9.63 -2.39
N TYR A 26 20.99 10.75 -3.07
CA TYR A 26 19.91 10.85 -4.03
C TYR A 26 20.00 9.78 -5.13
N GLN A 27 21.16 9.57 -5.72
CA GLN A 27 21.38 8.54 -6.74
C GLN A 27 21.12 7.13 -6.18
N THR A 28 21.63 6.83 -4.99
CA THR A 28 21.43 5.53 -4.34
C THR A 28 19.95 5.23 -4.15
N TYR A 29 19.22 6.12 -3.46
CA TYR A 29 17.81 5.88 -3.17
C TYR A 29 16.90 5.95 -4.39
N THR A 30 17.22 6.77 -5.39
CA THR A 30 16.45 6.76 -6.65
C THR A 30 16.62 5.46 -7.42
N ALA A 31 17.80 4.83 -7.36
CA ALA A 31 18.00 3.50 -7.96
C ALA A 31 17.20 2.41 -7.23
N GLU A 32 17.10 2.48 -5.89
CA GLU A 32 16.26 1.57 -5.11
C GLU A 32 14.76 1.75 -5.45
N PHE A 33 14.30 3.00 -5.62
CA PHE A 33 12.94 3.26 -6.10
C PHE A 33 12.68 2.71 -7.50
N ASP A 34 13.65 2.82 -8.42
CA ASP A 34 13.51 2.27 -9.78
C ASP A 34 13.41 0.74 -9.75
N LYS A 35 14.20 0.09 -8.89
CA LYS A 35 14.16 -1.35 -8.68
C LYS A 35 12.80 -1.79 -8.13
N LEU A 36 12.33 -1.15 -7.07
CA LEU A 36 11.04 -1.44 -6.45
C LEU A 36 9.87 -1.26 -7.44
N ASP A 37 9.85 -0.15 -8.20
CA ASP A 37 8.86 0.12 -9.23
C ASP A 37 8.84 -0.98 -10.32
N GLN A 38 10.02 -1.46 -10.72
CA GLN A 38 10.13 -2.54 -11.70
C GLN A 38 9.60 -3.87 -11.13
N GLU A 39 9.90 -4.18 -9.86
CA GLU A 39 9.40 -5.38 -9.18
C GLU A 39 7.86 -5.37 -9.10
N TYR A 40 7.25 -4.22 -8.76
CA TYR A 40 5.81 -4.04 -8.79
C TYR A 40 5.21 -4.26 -10.17
N LYS A 41 5.78 -3.66 -11.22
CA LYS A 41 5.35 -3.82 -12.60
C LYS A 41 5.40 -5.26 -13.06
N ASP A 42 6.53 -5.92 -12.86
CA ASP A 42 6.74 -7.30 -13.31
C ASP A 42 5.80 -8.27 -12.60
N MET A 43 5.64 -8.11 -11.28
CA MET A 43 4.81 -9.00 -10.49
C MET A 43 3.33 -8.77 -10.74
N LEU A 44 2.85 -7.53 -10.62
CA LEU A 44 1.43 -7.24 -10.69
C LEU A 44 0.85 -7.33 -12.11
N SER A 45 1.67 -7.10 -13.16
CA SER A 45 1.19 -7.24 -14.55
C SER A 45 0.76 -8.66 -14.89
N ALA A 46 1.45 -9.66 -14.35
CA ALA A 46 1.23 -11.07 -14.63
C ALA A 46 0.04 -11.69 -13.88
N LEU A 47 -0.48 -11.02 -12.83
CA LEU A 47 -1.54 -11.59 -11.99
C LEU A 47 -2.92 -11.52 -12.67
N PRO A 48 -3.74 -12.56 -12.54
CA PRO A 48 -5.04 -12.65 -13.22
C PRO A 48 -6.08 -11.70 -12.63
N ASN A 49 -6.05 -11.48 -11.32
CA ASN A 49 -6.98 -10.60 -10.63
C ASN A 49 -6.37 -9.19 -10.46
N LYS A 50 -7.23 -8.18 -10.49
CA LYS A 50 -6.80 -6.77 -10.37
C LYS A 50 -7.59 -6.00 -9.32
N SER A 51 -8.56 -6.64 -8.67
CA SER A 51 -9.42 -5.98 -7.67
C SER A 51 -8.94 -6.29 -6.26
N ILE A 52 -8.77 -5.24 -5.46
CA ILE A 52 -8.47 -5.32 -4.03
C ILE A 52 -9.59 -4.67 -3.22
N VAL A 53 -9.85 -5.21 -2.04
CA VAL A 53 -10.74 -4.61 -1.05
C VAL A 53 -9.87 -4.14 0.12
N VAL A 54 -10.02 -2.89 0.52
CA VAL A 54 -9.18 -2.21 1.52
C VAL A 54 -10.05 -1.52 2.56
N SER A 55 -9.54 -1.28 3.77
CA SER A 55 -10.30 -0.59 4.81
C SER A 55 -10.72 0.80 4.37
N HIS A 56 -9.79 1.66 3.95
CA HIS A 56 -10.12 2.94 3.32
C HIS A 56 -9.36 3.14 1.99
N GLU A 57 -9.76 4.16 1.22
CA GLU A 57 -9.25 4.37 -0.15
C GLU A 57 -7.88 5.06 -0.18
N ALA A 58 -6.88 4.49 0.53
CA ALA A 58 -5.52 5.02 0.60
C ALA A 58 -4.63 4.67 -0.60
N PHE A 59 -5.02 3.69 -1.42
CA PHE A 59 -4.15 3.09 -2.42
C PHE A 59 -4.44 3.54 -3.86
N GLY A 60 -5.16 4.65 -4.06
CA GLY A 60 -5.59 5.13 -5.38
C GLY A 60 -4.42 5.29 -6.35
N TYR A 61 -3.37 6.03 -5.96
CA TYR A 61 -2.18 6.23 -6.81
C TYR A 61 -1.41 4.94 -7.11
N LEU A 62 -1.35 4.01 -6.16
CA LEU A 62 -0.74 2.70 -6.37
C LEU A 62 -1.57 1.89 -7.37
N CYS A 63 -2.88 1.88 -7.22
CA CYS A 63 -3.79 1.20 -8.14
C CYS A 63 -3.66 1.75 -9.56
N ASP A 64 -3.67 3.07 -9.72
CA ASP A 64 -3.50 3.73 -11.03
C ASP A 64 -2.15 3.39 -11.67
N ALA A 65 -1.07 3.37 -10.88
CA ALA A 65 0.27 3.09 -11.39
C ALA A 65 0.45 1.66 -11.89
N TYR A 66 -0.24 0.69 -11.30
CA TYR A 66 -0.04 -0.74 -11.57
C TYR A 66 -1.28 -1.45 -12.14
N GLY A 67 -2.30 -0.70 -12.54
CA GLY A 67 -3.48 -1.22 -13.19
C GLY A 67 -4.36 -2.07 -12.27
N LEU A 68 -4.42 -1.72 -10.98
CA LEU A 68 -5.31 -2.31 -10.00
C LEU A 68 -6.58 -1.47 -9.83
N THR A 69 -7.60 -2.07 -9.23
CA THR A 69 -8.83 -1.39 -8.81
C THR A 69 -9.03 -1.62 -7.33
N GLN A 70 -9.18 -0.56 -6.55
CA GLN A 70 -9.53 -0.67 -5.13
C GLN A 70 -11.02 -0.45 -4.91
N MET A 71 -11.56 -1.15 -3.91
CA MET A 71 -12.84 -0.87 -3.27
C MET A 71 -12.59 -0.63 -1.79
N GLY A 72 -12.82 0.59 -1.32
CA GLY A 72 -12.74 0.93 0.09
C GLY A 72 -13.99 0.51 0.86
N ILE A 73 -13.82 -0.06 2.04
CA ILE A 73 -14.91 -0.37 2.95
C ILE A 73 -15.51 0.93 3.49
N GLU A 74 -14.66 1.85 3.90
CA GLU A 74 -14.99 3.08 4.63
C GLU A 74 -14.82 4.37 3.80
N GLY A 75 -14.50 4.26 2.52
CA GLY A 75 -14.25 5.41 1.66
C GLY A 75 -12.89 6.08 1.97
N LEU A 76 -12.85 7.42 2.00
CA LEU A 76 -11.61 8.18 2.22
C LEU A 76 -11.22 8.38 3.69
N SER A 77 -12.14 8.18 4.62
CA SER A 77 -11.89 8.35 6.05
C SER A 77 -11.86 6.99 6.76
N PRO A 78 -10.75 6.66 7.44
CA PRO A 78 -10.60 5.37 8.12
C PRO A 78 -11.44 5.25 9.40
N ASP A 79 -12.05 6.34 9.88
CA ASP A 79 -12.82 6.39 11.13
C ASP A 79 -14.33 6.21 10.93
N SER A 80 -14.80 6.03 9.69
CA SER A 80 -16.22 5.90 9.38
C SER A 80 -16.64 4.42 9.37
N GLU A 81 -17.58 4.03 10.22
CA GLU A 81 -18.19 2.70 10.13
C GLU A 81 -19.13 2.63 8.91
N PRO A 82 -19.00 1.60 8.06
CA PRO A 82 -19.92 1.42 6.92
C PRO A 82 -21.33 1.09 7.40
N ASP A 83 -22.33 1.66 6.75
CA ASP A 83 -23.72 1.30 7.01
C ASP A 83 -24.06 -0.11 6.47
N PRO A 84 -25.21 -0.69 6.86
CA PRO A 84 -25.59 -2.03 6.42
C PRO A 84 -25.73 -2.18 4.88
N ALA A 85 -26.11 -1.12 4.17
CA ALA A 85 -26.25 -1.16 2.72
C ALA A 85 -24.86 -1.22 2.06
N ARG A 86 -23.92 -0.42 2.55
CA ARG A 86 -22.52 -0.47 2.11
C ARG A 86 -21.88 -1.82 2.40
N MET A 87 -22.13 -2.41 3.57
CA MET A 87 -21.65 -3.75 3.91
C MET A 87 -22.15 -4.81 2.91
N ALA A 88 -23.43 -4.78 2.54
CA ALA A 88 -24.01 -5.69 1.56
C ALA A 88 -23.36 -5.49 0.17
N GLU A 89 -23.17 -4.25 -0.28
CA GLU A 89 -22.50 -3.94 -1.54
C GLU A 89 -21.07 -4.53 -1.60
N ILE A 90 -20.31 -4.39 -0.51
CA ILE A 90 -18.93 -4.90 -0.44
C ILE A 90 -18.92 -6.43 -0.46
N ILE A 91 -19.82 -7.09 0.28
CA ILE A 91 -19.96 -8.54 0.29
C ILE A 91 -20.29 -9.06 -1.12
N ASP A 92 -21.21 -8.40 -1.83
CA ASP A 92 -21.57 -8.74 -3.19
C ASP A 92 -20.39 -8.55 -4.16
N PHE A 93 -19.64 -7.45 -4.00
CA PHE A 93 -18.43 -7.18 -4.78
C PHE A 93 -17.36 -8.27 -4.56
N VAL A 94 -17.08 -8.62 -3.31
CA VAL A 94 -16.12 -9.67 -2.94
C VAL A 94 -16.48 -10.99 -3.61
N LYS A 95 -17.76 -11.40 -3.56
CA LYS A 95 -18.24 -12.62 -4.17
C LYS A 95 -18.18 -12.58 -5.69
N ALA A 96 -18.63 -11.48 -6.31
CA ALA A 96 -18.69 -11.33 -7.77
C ALA A 96 -17.29 -11.30 -8.41
N ASN A 97 -16.30 -10.74 -7.72
CA ASN A 97 -14.93 -10.59 -8.22
C ASN A 97 -13.97 -11.67 -7.69
N HIS A 98 -14.49 -12.67 -6.96
CA HIS A 98 -13.69 -13.74 -6.36
C HIS A 98 -12.49 -13.22 -5.53
N VAL A 99 -12.72 -12.13 -4.79
CA VAL A 99 -11.68 -11.52 -3.92
C VAL A 99 -11.35 -12.51 -2.81
N LYS A 100 -10.06 -12.88 -2.72
CA LYS A 100 -9.59 -13.86 -1.73
C LYS A 100 -9.13 -13.23 -0.43
N VAL A 101 -8.78 -11.93 -0.47
CA VAL A 101 -8.19 -11.21 0.66
C VAL A 101 -8.83 -9.83 0.80
N ILE A 102 -9.22 -9.50 2.02
CA ILE A 102 -9.66 -8.18 2.42
C ILE A 102 -8.52 -7.56 3.23
N PHE A 103 -8.04 -6.41 2.79
CA PHE A 103 -6.93 -5.74 3.41
C PHE A 103 -7.41 -4.78 4.50
N PHE A 104 -6.71 -4.79 5.63
CA PHE A 104 -6.79 -3.78 6.67
C PHE A 104 -5.42 -3.16 6.90
N GLU A 105 -5.32 -2.14 7.71
CA GLU A 105 -4.12 -1.36 7.92
C GLU A 105 -3.51 -1.61 9.29
N GLU A 106 -2.20 -1.45 9.41
CA GLU A 106 -1.43 -1.75 10.62
C GLU A 106 -1.94 -0.99 11.86
N LEU A 107 -2.38 0.26 11.67
CA LEU A 107 -2.79 1.14 12.76
C LEU A 107 -4.32 1.24 12.96
N VAL A 108 -5.11 0.43 12.22
CA VAL A 108 -6.57 0.46 12.23
C VAL A 108 -7.14 -0.87 12.73
N SER A 109 -8.31 -0.83 13.36
CA SER A 109 -8.98 -2.04 13.85
C SER A 109 -9.38 -2.97 12.69
N PRO A 110 -9.02 -4.26 12.70
CA PRO A 110 -9.38 -5.20 11.63
C PRO A 110 -10.85 -5.64 11.66
N LYS A 111 -11.62 -5.23 12.65
CA LYS A 111 -12.94 -5.80 12.99
C LYS A 111 -13.95 -5.81 11.84
N VAL A 112 -14.01 -4.72 11.06
CA VAL A 112 -14.93 -4.62 9.92
C VAL A 112 -14.47 -5.55 8.78
N ALA A 113 -13.17 -5.54 8.47
CA ALA A 113 -12.58 -6.44 7.48
C ALA A 113 -12.80 -7.91 7.84
N GLU A 114 -12.64 -8.27 9.10
CA GLU A 114 -12.90 -9.62 9.63
C GLU A 114 -14.38 -10.03 9.50
N THR A 115 -15.30 -9.10 9.73
CA THR A 115 -16.73 -9.35 9.56
C THR A 115 -17.06 -9.69 8.10
N ILE A 116 -16.57 -8.91 7.15
CA ILE A 116 -16.77 -9.16 5.72
C ILE A 116 -16.11 -10.47 5.29
N ALA A 117 -14.91 -10.74 5.80
CA ALA A 117 -14.18 -11.97 5.53
C ALA A 117 -14.95 -13.21 6.00
N ALA A 118 -15.54 -13.16 7.20
CA ALA A 118 -16.38 -14.26 7.73
C ALA A 118 -17.60 -14.54 6.86
N GLU A 119 -18.25 -13.51 6.30
CA GLU A 119 -19.43 -13.63 5.45
C GLU A 119 -19.13 -14.10 4.01
N THR A 120 -17.88 -13.94 3.57
CA THR A 120 -17.47 -14.20 2.18
C THR A 120 -16.55 -15.40 2.03
N GLY A 121 -15.93 -15.86 3.13
CA GLY A 121 -14.90 -16.88 3.12
C GLY A 121 -13.51 -16.34 2.69
N ALA A 122 -13.36 -15.04 2.53
CA ALA A 122 -12.07 -14.40 2.27
C ALA A 122 -11.15 -14.43 3.52
N GLN A 123 -9.87 -14.19 3.33
CA GLN A 123 -8.92 -13.97 4.41
C GLN A 123 -8.74 -12.48 4.69
N THR A 124 -8.25 -12.13 5.86
CA THR A 124 -7.79 -10.77 6.15
C THR A 124 -6.26 -10.72 6.13
N ARG A 125 -5.68 -9.62 5.61
CA ARG A 125 -4.25 -9.36 5.63
C ARG A 125 -3.97 -7.88 5.78
N VAL A 126 -2.78 -7.55 6.24
CA VAL A 126 -2.33 -6.15 6.30
C VAL A 126 -1.87 -5.67 4.93
N LEU A 127 -2.29 -4.46 4.54
CA LEU A 127 -1.68 -3.66 3.48
C LEU A 127 -1.39 -2.28 4.08
N ASN A 128 -0.12 -1.92 4.22
CA ASN A 128 0.30 -0.73 4.95
C ASN A 128 0.39 0.49 4.02
N PRO A 129 -0.43 1.55 4.20
CA PRO A 129 -0.37 2.76 3.37
C PRO A 129 0.83 3.67 3.69
N LEU A 130 1.66 3.30 4.67
CA LEU A 130 2.80 4.08 5.16
C LEU A 130 2.43 5.45 5.77
N GLU A 131 1.27 5.53 6.39
CA GLU A 131 0.87 6.70 7.18
C GLU A 131 1.63 6.78 8.51
N GLY A 132 2.22 5.68 8.93
CA GLY A 132 3.09 5.55 10.10
C GLY A 132 3.67 4.14 10.18
N LEU A 133 4.59 3.95 11.13
CA LEU A 133 5.12 2.64 11.48
C LEU A 133 4.79 2.34 12.95
N SER A 134 4.45 1.10 13.24
CA SER A 134 4.28 0.64 14.62
C SER A 134 5.62 0.67 15.38
N ASP A 135 5.54 0.69 16.70
CA ASP A 135 6.74 0.61 17.55
C ASP A 135 7.57 -0.64 17.29
N GLU A 136 6.93 -1.74 16.90
CA GLU A 136 7.60 -2.99 16.56
C GLU A 136 8.34 -2.90 15.23
N GLU A 137 7.71 -2.36 14.19
CA GLU A 137 8.33 -2.11 12.89
C GLU A 137 9.55 -1.19 13.03
N LEU A 138 9.42 -0.10 13.79
CA LEU A 138 10.54 0.81 14.06
C LEU A 138 11.69 0.12 14.78
N LYS A 139 11.42 -0.72 15.79
CA LYS A 139 12.45 -1.48 16.51
C LYS A 139 13.16 -2.50 15.62
N ASN A 140 12.44 -3.06 14.64
CA ASN A 140 12.97 -4.02 13.69
C ASN A 140 13.67 -3.36 12.50
N GLY A 141 13.74 -2.02 12.48
CA GLY A 141 14.41 -1.24 11.44
C GLY A 141 13.64 -1.20 10.11
N ALA A 142 12.32 -1.33 10.17
CA ALA A 142 11.48 -1.17 8.98
C ALA A 142 11.62 0.23 8.40
N ASP A 143 11.60 0.30 7.08
CA ASP A 143 11.65 1.52 6.30
C ASP A 143 10.66 1.46 5.12
N TYR A 144 10.64 2.51 4.30
CA TYR A 144 9.76 2.58 3.13
C TYR A 144 9.92 1.37 2.22
N PHE A 145 11.14 0.94 1.94
CA PHE A 145 11.40 -0.14 0.97
C PHE A 145 10.95 -1.48 1.50
N SER A 146 11.31 -1.82 2.75
CA SER A 146 10.91 -3.08 3.38
C SER A 146 9.39 -3.21 3.50
N VAL A 147 8.68 -2.14 3.87
CA VAL A 147 7.21 -2.14 3.96
C VAL A 147 6.58 -2.28 2.58
N MET A 148 7.08 -1.58 1.56
CA MET A 148 6.56 -1.70 0.20
C MET A 148 6.85 -3.08 -0.41
N GLU A 149 8.00 -3.69 -0.13
CA GLU A 149 8.29 -5.07 -0.53
C GLU A 149 7.32 -6.07 0.12
N ASP A 150 6.96 -5.86 1.40
CA ASP A 150 5.97 -6.69 2.08
C ASP A 150 4.56 -6.45 1.52
N ASN A 151 4.17 -5.21 1.25
CA ASN A 151 2.93 -4.90 0.54
C ASN A 151 2.84 -5.64 -0.80
N LEU A 152 3.92 -5.66 -1.57
CA LEU A 152 3.97 -6.37 -2.85
C LEU A 152 3.72 -7.88 -2.69
N LYS A 153 4.32 -8.51 -1.66
CA LYS A 153 4.07 -9.92 -1.33
C LYS A 153 2.61 -10.19 -0.96
N GLN A 154 2.00 -9.29 -0.18
CA GLN A 154 0.59 -9.40 0.20
C GLN A 154 -0.34 -9.25 -1.01
N LEU A 155 -0.08 -8.25 -1.87
CA LEU A 155 -0.82 -8.06 -3.12
C LEU A 155 -0.70 -9.28 -4.04
N LYS A 156 0.51 -9.83 -4.21
CA LYS A 156 0.71 -11.04 -5.00
C LYS A 156 -0.16 -12.18 -4.48
N ALA A 157 -0.07 -12.48 -3.18
CA ALA A 157 -0.83 -13.58 -2.57
C ALA A 157 -2.35 -13.40 -2.65
N ALA A 158 -2.83 -12.15 -2.69
CA ALA A 158 -4.26 -11.84 -2.82
C ALA A 158 -4.79 -11.95 -4.25
N LEU A 159 -3.97 -11.66 -5.24
CA LEU A 159 -4.36 -11.50 -6.64
C LEU A 159 -4.01 -12.73 -7.51
N GLU A 160 -3.26 -13.69 -6.99
CA GLU A 160 -3.06 -15.02 -7.59
C GLU A 160 -4.37 -15.83 -7.58
#